data_aca25eda46f84e16e79dcb45998a1422
#
_entry.id   aca25eda46f84e16e79dcb45998a1422
#
_cell.length_a   1.000
_cell.length_b   1.000
_cell.length_c   1.000
_cell.angle_alpha   90.00
_cell.angle_beta   90.00
_cell.angle_gamma   90.00
#
_symmetry.space_group_name_H-M   'P 1'
#
loop_
_entity.id
_entity.type
_entity.pdbx_description
1 polymer ?
#
loop_
_entity_poly.entity_id
_entity_poly.type
_entity_poly.pdbx_seq_one_letter_code
_entity_poly.pdbx_strand_id
1 'polypeptide(L)'
;MEYIYIIFEETDIYNYETKFIKNRVLALDLNPNYIGWSIVDWKSESEFNVIKSGIYSIKNLNDKDFDLKNKGYSSESSERKYISDKRNFETLQIVKNIINKAIYYKC
;
A
#
# COMPACT_ATOMS: atom_id res chain seq x y z
N MET A 1 1.57 -13.54 6.44
CA MET A 1 1.95 -12.19 6.04
C MET A 1 2.78 -12.26 4.77
N GLU A 2 2.31 -11.68 3.70
CA GLU A 2 3.00 -11.72 2.41
C GLU A 2 3.68 -10.38 2.16
N TYR A 3 4.93 -10.43 1.70
CA TYR A 3 5.66 -9.26 1.27
C TYR A 3 5.72 -9.25 -0.25
N ILE A 4 5.31 -8.13 -0.85
CA ILE A 4 5.39 -7.90 -2.28
C ILE A 4 6.45 -6.85 -2.52
N TYR A 5 7.45 -7.18 -3.37
CA TYR A 5 8.48 -6.25 -3.78
C TYR A 5 8.10 -5.66 -5.13
N ILE A 6 7.99 -4.34 -5.17
CA ILE A 6 7.72 -3.62 -6.41
C ILE A 6 9.03 -3.02 -6.89
N ILE A 7 9.47 -3.45 -8.06
CA ILE A 7 10.67 -2.95 -8.72
C ILE A 7 10.23 -2.16 -9.94
N PHE A 8 10.60 -0.89 -9.99
CA PHE A 8 10.35 -0.03 -11.14
C PHE A 8 11.56 -0.03 -12.06
N GLU A 9 11.35 -0.32 -13.33
CA GLU A 9 12.36 -0.19 -14.37
C GLU A 9 12.16 1.13 -15.12
N GLU A 10 13.23 1.66 -15.72
CA GLU A 10 13.16 2.91 -16.49
C GLU A 10 12.07 2.88 -17.58
N THR A 11 11.88 1.71 -18.19
CA THR A 11 10.88 1.52 -19.23
C THR A 11 9.44 1.62 -18.73
N ASP A 12 9.20 1.41 -17.45
CA ASP A 12 7.86 1.46 -16.84
C ASP A 12 7.41 2.89 -16.54
N ILE A 13 8.36 3.82 -16.41
CA ILE A 13 8.11 5.22 -16.08
C ILE A 13 8.87 6.13 -17.04
N TYR A 14 8.67 5.96 -18.34
CA TYR A 14 9.42 6.68 -19.38
C TYR A 14 9.08 8.16 -19.52
N ASN A 15 8.07 8.68 -18.85
CA ASN A 15 7.73 10.10 -18.86
C ASN A 15 8.41 10.87 -17.71
N TYR A 16 9.14 10.19 -16.86
CA TYR A 16 9.84 10.79 -15.74
C TYR A 16 11.34 10.74 -15.97
N GLU A 17 12.01 11.88 -15.88
CA GLU A 17 13.47 11.97 -15.93
C GLU A 17 14.14 11.44 -14.64
N THR A 18 13.49 10.52 -13.95
CA THR A 18 13.95 9.98 -12.69
C THR A 18 14.91 8.82 -12.93
N LYS A 19 16.11 8.94 -12.40
CA LYS A 19 17.05 7.82 -12.37
C LYS A 19 16.84 7.00 -11.12
N PHE A 20 16.66 5.70 -11.30
CA PHE A 20 16.49 4.79 -10.17
C PHE A 20 17.82 4.52 -9.47
N ILE A 21 17.74 4.35 -8.15
CA ILE A 21 18.89 3.92 -7.36
C ILE A 21 18.94 2.40 -7.44
N LYS A 22 20.07 1.88 -7.90
CA LYS A 22 20.28 0.44 -8.05
C LYS A 22 20.09 -0.27 -6.70
N ASN A 23 19.41 -1.41 -6.73
CA ASN A 23 19.12 -2.24 -5.55
C ASN A 23 18.24 -1.57 -4.50
N ARG A 24 17.55 -0.48 -4.83
CA ARG A 24 16.54 0.11 -3.97
C ARG A 24 15.16 -0.39 -4.39
N VAL A 25 14.41 -0.90 -3.44
CA VAL A 25 13.08 -1.48 -3.66
C VAL A 25 12.06 -0.92 -2.69
N LEU A 26 10.81 -0.92 -3.14
CA LEU A 26 9.66 -0.70 -2.28
C LEU A 26 9.10 -2.07 -1.89
N ALA A 27 9.06 -2.35 -0.60
CA ALA A 27 8.44 -3.56 -0.06
C ALA A 27 7.08 -3.24 0.52
N LEU A 28 6.08 -4.06 0.23
CA LEU A 28 4.73 -3.93 0.77
C LEU A 28 4.39 -5.11 1.65
N ASP A 29 3.77 -4.82 2.80
CA ASP A 29 3.18 -5.81 3.69
C ASP A 29 1.65 -5.61 3.63
N LEU A 30 0.95 -6.56 3.02
CA LEU A 30 -0.48 -6.48 2.82
C LEU A 30 -1.23 -7.27 3.89
N ASN A 31 -2.05 -6.57 4.64
CA ASN A 31 -2.93 -7.12 5.66
C ASN A 31 -4.33 -6.53 5.42
N PRO A 32 -5.43 -7.26 5.72
CA PRO A 32 -6.79 -6.73 5.53
C PRO A 32 -7.06 -5.39 6.21
N ASN A 33 -6.41 -5.10 7.33
CA ASN A 33 -6.61 -3.88 8.11
C ASN A 33 -5.52 -2.82 7.92
N TYR A 34 -4.35 -3.21 7.41
CA TYR A 34 -3.19 -2.34 7.31
C TYR A 34 -2.44 -2.58 6.02
N ILE A 35 -1.86 -1.51 5.49
CA ILE A 35 -0.90 -1.58 4.39
C ILE A 35 0.41 -1.00 4.90
N GLY A 36 1.40 -1.87 5.09
CA GLY A 36 2.76 -1.48 5.44
C GLY A 36 3.62 -1.28 4.20
N TRP A 37 4.55 -0.36 4.26
CA TRP A 37 5.50 -0.11 3.19
C TRP A 37 6.88 0.17 3.75
N SER A 38 7.90 -0.18 2.98
CA SER A 38 9.30 0.07 3.35
C SER A 38 10.11 0.37 2.10
N ILE A 39 11.01 1.33 2.19
CA ILE A 39 12.03 1.59 1.19
C ILE A 39 13.31 0.91 1.68
N VAL A 40 13.85 -0.01 0.89
CA VAL A 40 14.96 -0.87 1.31
C VAL A 40 16.08 -0.84 0.28
N ASP A 41 17.29 -0.61 0.74
CA ASP A 41 18.50 -0.79 -0.07
C ASP A 41 19.08 -2.18 0.20
N TRP A 42 19.14 -2.99 -0.84
CA TRP A 42 19.66 -4.34 -0.79
C TRP A 42 21.13 -4.37 -1.12
N LYS A 43 21.92 -5.10 -0.31
CA LYS A 43 23.30 -5.47 -0.65
C LYS A 43 23.41 -6.97 -0.93
N SER A 44 22.75 -7.78 -0.09
CA SER A 44 22.65 -9.24 -0.23
C SER A 44 21.43 -9.72 0.53
N GLU A 45 21.14 -11.02 0.49
CA GLU A 45 20.00 -11.60 1.23
C GLU A 45 20.05 -11.34 2.75
N SER A 46 21.26 -11.23 3.29
CA SER A 46 21.50 -10.99 4.72
C SER A 46 21.84 -9.54 5.05
N GLU A 47 22.12 -8.70 4.04
CA GLU A 47 22.48 -7.29 4.24
C GLU A 47 21.53 -6.37 3.49
N PHE A 48 20.75 -5.63 4.24
CA PHE A 48 19.86 -4.60 3.69
C PHE A 48 19.69 -3.48 4.70
N ASN A 49 19.39 -2.28 4.21
CA ASN A 49 19.10 -1.13 5.04
C ASN A 49 17.71 -0.62 4.73
N VAL A 50 16.90 -0.44 5.77
CA VAL A 50 15.59 0.23 5.64
C VAL A 50 15.81 1.72 5.68
N ILE A 51 15.53 2.40 4.57
CA ILE A 51 15.69 3.85 4.45
C ILE A 51 14.51 4.56 5.11
N LYS A 52 13.29 4.08 4.85
CA LYS A 52 12.07 4.61 5.45
C LYS A 52 10.97 3.56 5.42
N SER A 53 10.06 3.65 6.37
CA SER A 53 8.91 2.76 6.42
C SER A 53 7.70 3.47 7.01
N GLY A 54 6.52 2.90 6.82
CA GLY A 54 5.29 3.43 7.37
C GLY A 54 4.15 2.42 7.27
N ILE A 55 3.03 2.78 7.87
CA ILE A 55 1.82 1.98 7.87
C ILE A 55 0.62 2.89 7.63
N TYR A 56 -0.29 2.44 6.77
CA TYR A 56 -1.62 3.01 6.59
C TYR A 56 -2.66 2.06 7.14
N SER A 57 -3.62 2.57 7.92
CA SER A 57 -4.68 1.76 8.53
C SER A 57 -6.01 1.98 7.82
N ILE A 58 -6.71 0.89 7.50
CA ILE A 58 -8.09 0.91 7.04
C ILE A 58 -9.00 0.14 8.01
N LYS A 59 -8.49 -0.12 9.21
CA LYS A 59 -9.18 -0.92 10.23
C LYS A 59 -10.53 -0.32 10.63
N ASN A 60 -10.61 1.01 10.75
CA ASN A 60 -11.85 1.67 11.15
C ASN A 60 -13.02 1.38 10.20
N LEU A 61 -12.76 1.34 8.90
CA LEU A 61 -13.78 1.04 7.89
C LEU A 61 -14.20 -0.42 7.96
N ASN A 62 -13.25 -1.33 8.17
CA ASN A 62 -13.54 -2.75 8.32
C ASN A 62 -14.35 -3.00 9.59
N ASP A 63 -14.03 -2.33 10.70
CA ASP A 63 -14.77 -2.43 11.96
C ASP A 63 -16.20 -1.92 11.81
N LYS A 64 -16.41 -0.83 11.09
CA LYS A 64 -17.75 -0.30 10.80
C LYS A 64 -18.58 -1.27 9.97
N ASP A 65 -17.99 -1.87 8.94
CA ASP A 65 -18.67 -2.85 8.12
C ASP A 65 -19.05 -4.09 8.94
N PHE A 66 -18.13 -4.54 9.78
CA PHE A 66 -18.38 -5.68 10.69
C PHE A 66 -19.53 -5.39 11.65
N ASP A 67 -19.59 -4.19 12.23
CA ASP A 67 -20.67 -3.76 13.10
C ASP A 67 -22.02 -3.77 12.38
N LEU A 68 -22.08 -3.25 11.15
CA LEU A 68 -23.31 -3.26 10.35
C LEU A 68 -23.74 -4.68 10.03
N LYS A 69 -22.82 -5.55 9.68
CA LYS A 69 -23.09 -6.98 9.45
C LYS A 69 -23.70 -7.62 10.68
N ASN A 70 -23.15 -7.37 11.87
CA ASN A 70 -23.66 -7.90 13.14
C ASN A 70 -25.03 -7.37 13.50
N LYS A 71 -25.38 -6.16 13.05
CA LYS A 71 -26.71 -5.56 13.23
C LYS A 71 -27.74 -6.06 12.21
N GLY A 72 -27.35 -6.96 11.31
CA GLY A 72 -28.23 -7.57 10.32
C GLY A 72 -28.30 -6.86 8.98
N TYR A 73 -27.48 -5.86 8.71
CA TYR A 73 -27.42 -5.20 7.41
C TYR A 73 -26.85 -6.16 6.37
N SER A 74 -27.53 -6.27 5.22
CA SER A 74 -27.04 -7.10 4.12
C SER A 74 -25.87 -6.44 3.41
N SER A 75 -25.07 -7.23 2.68
CA SER A 75 -23.99 -6.71 1.85
C SER A 75 -24.45 -5.74 0.76
N GLU A 76 -25.75 -5.78 0.41
CA GLU A 76 -26.35 -4.91 -0.59
C GLU A 76 -27.02 -3.67 0.01
N SER A 77 -27.02 -3.53 1.34
CA SER A 77 -27.56 -2.34 1.98
C SER A 77 -26.77 -1.09 1.58
N SER A 78 -27.44 0.05 1.52
CA SER A 78 -26.79 1.33 1.17
C SER A 78 -25.71 1.71 2.17
N GLU A 79 -25.89 1.37 3.44
CA GLU A 79 -24.93 1.63 4.51
C GLU A 79 -23.62 0.86 4.30
N ARG A 80 -23.71 -0.44 4.01
CA ARG A 80 -22.54 -1.26 3.76
C ARG A 80 -21.86 -0.94 2.43
N LYS A 81 -22.64 -0.60 1.40
CA LYS A 81 -22.09 -0.13 0.12
C LYS A 81 -21.31 1.16 0.28
N TYR A 82 -21.83 2.11 1.06
CA TYR A 82 -21.12 3.36 1.34
C TYR A 82 -19.76 3.10 1.97
N ILE A 83 -19.67 2.20 2.95
CA ILE A 83 -18.39 1.85 3.60
C ILE A 83 -17.46 1.14 2.62
N SER A 84 -17.99 0.24 1.79
CA SER A 84 -17.20 -0.43 0.76
C SER A 84 -16.61 0.55 -0.24
N ASP A 85 -17.41 1.50 -0.73
CA ASP A 85 -16.95 2.52 -1.67
C ASP A 85 -15.90 3.43 -1.03
N LYS A 86 -16.11 3.84 0.21
CA LYS A 86 -15.15 4.65 0.95
C LYS A 86 -13.85 3.91 1.18
N ARG A 87 -13.91 2.64 1.51
CA ARG A 87 -12.71 1.79 1.68
C ARG A 87 -11.93 1.69 0.38
N ASN A 88 -12.61 1.47 -0.75
CA ASN A 88 -11.97 1.42 -2.06
C ASN A 88 -11.31 2.75 -2.41
N PHE A 89 -11.98 3.86 -2.16
CA PHE A 89 -11.42 5.18 -2.39
C PHE A 89 -10.17 5.42 -1.54
N GLU A 90 -10.22 5.14 -0.25
CA GLU A 90 -9.08 5.31 0.66
C GLU A 90 -7.92 4.39 0.29
N THR A 91 -8.20 3.16 -0.11
CA THR A 91 -7.17 2.23 -0.57
C THR A 91 -6.46 2.78 -1.81
N LEU A 92 -7.19 3.34 -2.76
CA LEU A 92 -6.59 3.98 -3.94
C LEU A 92 -5.72 5.18 -3.57
N GLN A 93 -6.13 5.99 -2.60
CA GLN A 93 -5.32 7.12 -2.12
C GLN A 93 -4.02 6.63 -1.45
N ILE A 94 -4.10 5.57 -0.67
CA ILE A 94 -2.94 4.94 -0.04
C ILE A 94 -1.97 4.43 -1.11
N VAL A 95 -2.47 3.73 -2.12
CA VAL A 95 -1.64 3.21 -3.22
C VAL A 95 -0.95 4.35 -3.96
N LYS A 96 -1.66 5.43 -4.27
CA LYS A 96 -1.07 6.61 -4.91
C LYS A 96 0.04 7.22 -4.05
N ASN A 97 -0.19 7.34 -2.75
CA ASN A 97 0.82 7.87 -1.83
C ASN A 97 2.07 6.99 -1.77
N ILE A 98 1.89 5.67 -1.78
CA ILE A 98 3.00 4.72 -1.79
C ILE A 98 3.79 4.81 -3.09
N ILE A 99 3.11 4.89 -4.23
CA ILE A 99 3.77 5.06 -5.54
C ILE A 99 4.57 6.37 -5.57
N ASN A 100 4.01 7.46 -5.06
CA ASN A 100 4.71 8.74 -4.98
C ASN A 100 5.96 8.64 -4.11
N LYS A 101 5.91 7.88 -3.02
CA LYS A 101 7.10 7.63 -2.19
C LYS A 101 8.16 6.81 -2.94
N ALA A 102 7.75 5.80 -3.70
CA ALA A 102 8.66 5.02 -4.52
C ALA A 102 9.38 5.91 -5.55
N ILE A 103 8.64 6.81 -6.20
CA ILE A 103 9.21 7.78 -7.15
C ILE A 103 10.16 8.74 -6.44
N TYR A 104 9.74 9.29 -5.31
CA TYR A 104 10.54 10.24 -4.52
C TYR A 104 11.89 9.63 -4.09
N TYR A 105 11.86 8.39 -3.63
CA TYR A 105 13.07 7.68 -3.18
C TYR A 105 13.82 6.98 -4.33
N LYS A 106 13.33 7.11 -5.57
CA LYS A 106 13.98 6.56 -6.77
C LYS A 106 14.14 5.04 -6.73
N CYS A 107 13.07 4.37 -6.28
CA CYS A 107 13.03 2.90 -6.29
C CYS A 107 12.89 2.32 -7.69
#